data_56655ee749c7a2aff28f5d20031dd7e4
#
_entry.id   56655ee749c7a2aff28f5d20031dd7e4
#
_cell.length_a   1.000
_cell.length_b   1.000
_cell.length_c   1.000
_cell.angle_alpha   90.00
_cell.angle_beta   90.00
_cell.angle_gamma   90.00
#
_symmetry.space_group_name_H-M   'P 1'
#
loop_
_entity.id
_entity.type
_entity.pdbx_description
1 polymer ?
#
loop_
_entity_poly.entity_id
_entity_poly.type
_entity_poly.pdbx_seq_one_letter_code
_entity_poly.pdbx_strand_id
1 'polypeptide(L)'
;MDYPGKVITKTQVTPTQTSASGNWTLDDQAAAIKNNNWPVALVPNPISKSLRFNSADSTYLNRTPASAGNRRTFTMNYWLKRAELGTRQVLASAGTGANAGHAIELQADNTLTIYANNTGAAITVTTTQVFRDPSAYGMLTIAFDTTQATAANRVKVYWNGTQITAFSTATYPSQNADLEFNNNVPHNIGRREISTTFYCGLYLTETNWVDGQQLTPSSFGMTNPQTGQWIPLKYSGTYGTNGFYLNFKDATSTTTLGLDYSGNANNWTTNNFSVTAGAGNDSLTDVPTPWIAYNTTGDVGGVVRGNYPTLNPLASNGTLSNGNLDGTTGSGGSTLSSTIAMKTGKWYFEAVMTARTSAGAFVGIVRSETLTPAGAMFEDGNFGYGYYTGNGNIYYGSSAANVAYGSTWDTGDNIGCAFDADAGTLVFYKNGVSQGTYSSVTVGNNYLFGVCEGQAAATATFTVNFGQRPFAYTPPTGFRSLCTTNLPATAIGFGLTNQADDYFNALLYNGSATSQNITGVGFPPTWYGSKQGLTQRAINL
;
A
#
# COMPACT_ATOMS: atom_id res chain seq x y z
N MET A 1 -13.01 -26.78 -28.77
CA MET A 1 -12.12 -25.68 -29.17
C MET A 1 -10.71 -26.22 -29.23
N ASP A 2 -10.11 -26.26 -30.40
CA ASP A 2 -8.72 -26.67 -30.55
C ASP A 2 -7.81 -25.50 -30.14
N TYR A 3 -6.98 -25.74 -29.16
CA TYR A 3 -5.92 -24.80 -28.83
C TYR A 3 -4.80 -24.90 -29.86
N PRO A 4 -4.49 -23.83 -30.60
CA PRO A 4 -3.43 -23.91 -31.59
C PRO A 4 -2.07 -24.11 -30.92
N GLY A 5 -1.44 -25.25 -31.16
CA GLY A 5 0.01 -25.44 -31.02
C GLY A 5 0.54 -26.27 -29.87
N LYS A 6 -0.27 -27.06 -29.12
CA LYS A 6 0.27 -28.01 -28.15
C LYS A 6 -0.44 -29.37 -28.21
N VAL A 7 0.33 -30.44 -28.06
CA VAL A 7 -0.21 -31.80 -27.87
C VAL A 7 -0.92 -31.85 -26.52
N ILE A 8 -2.25 -31.92 -26.58
CA ILE A 8 -3.09 -32.01 -25.38
C ILE A 8 -3.24 -33.51 -25.07
N THR A 9 -2.79 -33.95 -23.93
CA THR A 9 -3.01 -35.34 -23.48
C THR A 9 -4.48 -35.53 -23.14
N LYS A 10 -5.04 -36.67 -23.56
CA LYS A 10 -6.45 -37.01 -23.34
C LYS A 10 -6.79 -37.25 -21.87
N THR A 11 -5.80 -37.63 -21.08
CA THR A 11 -5.99 -38.01 -19.66
C THR A 11 -5.86 -36.77 -18.78
N GLN A 12 -6.94 -36.45 -18.06
CA GLN A 12 -6.92 -35.44 -17.01
C GLN A 12 -6.15 -35.97 -15.79
N VAL A 13 -5.25 -35.12 -15.28
CA VAL A 13 -4.60 -35.36 -13.98
C VAL A 13 -5.14 -34.29 -13.05
N THR A 14 -5.57 -34.66 -11.85
CA THR A 14 -6.06 -33.67 -10.85
C THR A 14 -5.15 -32.46 -10.81
N PRO A 15 -5.68 -31.25 -11.07
CA PRO A 15 -4.85 -30.06 -11.16
C PRO A 15 -4.29 -29.70 -9.79
N THR A 16 -3.12 -29.09 -9.81
CA THR A 16 -2.46 -28.52 -8.64
C THR A 16 -2.13 -27.05 -8.93
N GLN A 17 -1.71 -26.29 -7.94
CA GLN A 17 -1.27 -24.90 -8.13
C GLN A 17 -0.10 -24.72 -9.13
N THR A 18 0.58 -25.81 -9.46
CA THR A 18 1.77 -25.79 -10.33
C THR A 18 1.58 -26.52 -11.66
N SER A 19 0.54 -27.33 -11.81
CA SER A 19 0.35 -28.16 -13.00
C SER A 19 -1.10 -28.54 -13.21
N ALA A 20 -1.57 -28.49 -14.47
CA ALA A 20 -2.82 -29.08 -14.92
C ALA A 20 -2.60 -29.72 -16.29
N SER A 21 -2.47 -31.04 -16.32
CA SER A 21 -2.34 -31.83 -17.54
C SER A 21 -3.69 -32.42 -17.96
N GLY A 22 -3.97 -32.41 -19.26
CA GLY A 22 -5.20 -32.97 -19.84
C GLY A 22 -6.10 -31.94 -20.50
N ASN A 23 -7.25 -32.41 -20.99
CA ASN A 23 -8.29 -31.56 -21.54
C ASN A 23 -9.28 -31.18 -20.44
N TRP A 24 -9.48 -29.89 -20.25
CA TRP A 24 -10.35 -29.33 -19.22
C TRP A 24 -11.48 -28.54 -19.87
N THR A 25 -12.70 -28.72 -19.41
CA THR A 25 -13.80 -27.82 -19.74
C THR A 25 -13.63 -26.49 -19.02
N LEU A 26 -14.32 -25.44 -19.48
CA LEU A 26 -14.31 -24.15 -18.75
C LEU A 26 -14.85 -24.29 -17.32
N ASP A 27 -15.85 -25.15 -17.13
CA ASP A 27 -16.44 -25.43 -15.81
C ASP A 27 -15.46 -26.15 -14.90
N ASP A 28 -14.73 -27.16 -15.41
CA ASP A 28 -13.69 -27.84 -14.65
C ASP A 28 -12.55 -26.88 -14.26
N GLN A 29 -12.15 -26.02 -15.18
CA GLN A 29 -11.14 -24.98 -14.93
C GLN A 29 -11.63 -24.01 -13.86
N ALA A 30 -12.87 -23.51 -13.98
CA ALA A 30 -13.47 -22.59 -13.02
C ALA A 30 -13.59 -23.23 -11.64
N ALA A 31 -14.03 -24.52 -11.57
CA ALA A 31 -14.09 -25.25 -10.32
C ALA A 31 -12.71 -25.48 -9.69
N ALA A 32 -11.69 -25.80 -10.50
CA ALA A 32 -10.33 -25.98 -10.02
C ALA A 32 -9.69 -24.66 -9.56
N ILE A 33 -9.96 -23.56 -10.24
CA ILE A 33 -9.58 -22.20 -9.81
C ILE A 33 -10.25 -21.86 -8.49
N LYS A 34 -11.57 -22.09 -8.38
CA LYS A 34 -12.37 -21.89 -7.18
C LYS A 34 -11.81 -22.65 -5.98
N ASN A 35 -11.29 -23.84 -6.20
CA ASN A 35 -10.70 -24.70 -5.17
C ASN A 35 -9.19 -24.49 -4.98
N ASN A 36 -8.62 -23.42 -5.58
CA ASN A 36 -7.18 -23.11 -5.53
C ASN A 36 -6.27 -24.25 -6.01
N ASN A 37 -6.77 -25.12 -6.91
CA ASN A 37 -6.09 -26.29 -7.46
C ASN A 37 -5.76 -26.15 -8.96
N TRP A 38 -5.88 -24.95 -9.56
CA TRP A 38 -5.50 -24.70 -10.95
C TRP A 38 -4.13 -24.02 -11.00
N PRO A 39 -3.25 -24.40 -11.93
CA PRO A 39 -2.01 -23.66 -12.12
C PRO A 39 -2.35 -22.25 -12.56
N VAL A 40 -2.26 -21.34 -11.65
CA VAL A 40 -2.18 -19.94 -12.00
C VAL A 40 -0.74 -19.75 -12.45
N ALA A 41 -0.53 -19.35 -13.69
CA ALA A 41 0.81 -18.97 -14.19
C ALA A 41 1.33 -17.70 -13.51
N LEU A 42 0.85 -17.43 -12.34
CA LEU A 42 1.16 -16.35 -11.43
C LEU A 42 2.13 -16.91 -10.42
N VAL A 43 3.41 -16.82 -10.72
CA VAL A 43 4.40 -16.84 -9.65
C VAL A 43 4.22 -15.50 -8.94
N PRO A 44 3.53 -15.49 -7.78
CA PRO A 44 3.48 -14.28 -7.00
C PRO A 44 4.92 -13.89 -6.74
N ASN A 45 5.31 -12.68 -7.10
CA ASN A 45 6.62 -12.20 -6.72
C ASN A 45 6.56 -12.00 -5.20
N PRO A 46 7.26 -12.83 -4.40
CA PRO A 46 7.21 -12.68 -2.95
C PRO A 46 7.99 -11.43 -2.56
N ILE A 47 7.30 -10.29 -2.55
CA ILE A 47 7.88 -9.03 -2.12
C ILE A 47 8.21 -9.15 -0.64
N SER A 48 9.48 -8.97 -0.31
CA SER A 48 9.95 -9.16 1.06
C SER A 48 10.06 -7.86 1.83
N LYS A 49 10.42 -6.78 1.16
CA LYS A 49 10.72 -5.49 1.78
C LYS A 49 10.31 -4.33 0.88
N SER A 50 10.02 -3.21 1.52
CA SER A 50 10.03 -1.89 0.91
C SER A 50 11.16 -1.05 1.51
N LEU A 51 11.53 -0.01 0.79
CA LEU A 51 12.45 1.02 1.26
C LEU A 51 11.66 2.29 1.52
N ARG A 52 11.74 2.81 2.74
CA ARG A 52 11.14 4.09 3.15
C ARG A 52 12.07 5.23 2.77
N PHE A 53 11.58 6.13 1.94
CA PHE A 53 12.22 7.41 1.67
C PHE A 53 11.68 8.44 2.66
N ASN A 54 12.57 9.15 3.33
CA ASN A 54 12.24 10.17 4.31
C ASN A 54 12.84 11.51 3.87
N SER A 55 11.97 12.47 3.56
CA SER A 55 12.40 13.79 3.08
C SER A 55 13.19 14.56 4.15
N ALA A 56 12.85 14.39 5.43
CA ALA A 56 13.54 15.03 6.55
C ALA A 56 14.99 14.57 6.71
N ASP A 57 15.27 13.28 6.43
CA ASP A 57 16.63 12.71 6.46
C ASP A 57 17.36 12.88 5.13
N SER A 58 16.69 13.46 4.11
CA SER A 58 17.25 13.65 2.78
C SER A 58 17.71 12.33 2.15
N THR A 59 16.89 11.27 2.27
CA THR A 59 17.20 9.94 1.71
C THR A 59 17.02 9.91 0.20
N TYR A 60 17.97 9.31 -0.52
CA TYR A 60 17.87 9.11 -1.97
C TYR A 60 18.83 8.03 -2.46
N LEU A 61 18.58 7.54 -3.67
CA LEU A 61 19.49 6.67 -4.42
C LEU A 61 20.06 7.46 -5.59
N ASN A 62 21.35 7.25 -5.94
CA ASN A 62 21.95 7.86 -7.12
C ASN A 62 22.81 6.87 -7.90
N ARG A 63 22.86 7.08 -9.21
CA ARG A 63 23.68 6.34 -10.15
C ARG A 63 23.99 7.20 -11.38
N THR A 64 25.21 7.10 -11.91
CA THR A 64 25.56 7.60 -13.24
C THR A 64 25.84 6.40 -14.14
N PRO A 65 25.05 6.15 -15.21
CA PRO A 65 25.35 5.08 -16.16
C PRO A 65 26.73 5.26 -16.81
N ALA A 66 27.46 4.17 -17.03
CA ALA A 66 28.78 4.23 -17.66
C ALA A 66 28.72 4.68 -19.13
N SER A 67 27.60 4.41 -19.80
CA SER A 67 27.34 4.84 -21.18
C SER A 67 25.84 5.13 -21.35
N ALA A 68 25.48 5.89 -22.37
CA ALA A 68 24.09 6.09 -22.72
C ALA A 68 23.44 4.77 -23.19
N GLY A 69 22.24 4.51 -22.72
CA GLY A 69 21.34 3.48 -23.23
C GLY A 69 20.40 4.05 -24.29
N ASN A 70 19.23 3.46 -24.43
CA ASN A 70 18.20 3.98 -25.33
C ASN A 70 17.50 5.19 -24.69
N ARG A 71 17.86 6.37 -25.13
CA ARG A 71 17.33 7.65 -24.62
C ARG A 71 15.94 7.99 -25.17
N ARG A 72 15.45 7.21 -26.14
CA ARG A 72 14.18 7.45 -26.83
C ARG A 72 13.08 6.50 -26.40
N THR A 73 13.45 5.25 -26.08
CA THR A 73 12.50 4.19 -25.77
C THR A 73 12.89 3.50 -24.48
N PHE A 74 12.06 3.55 -23.44
CA PHE A 74 12.27 2.90 -22.14
C PHE A 74 11.00 2.95 -21.31
N THR A 75 10.95 2.14 -20.24
CA THR A 75 9.83 2.09 -19.30
C THR A 75 10.33 2.14 -17.87
N MET A 76 9.69 2.94 -17.05
CA MET A 76 9.87 3.01 -15.60
C MET A 76 8.64 2.49 -14.90
N ASN A 77 8.82 1.64 -13.89
CA ASN A 77 7.74 1.12 -13.08
C ASN A 77 8.09 1.16 -11.60
N TYR A 78 7.14 1.62 -10.78
CA TYR A 78 7.30 1.77 -9.34
C TYR A 78 6.06 1.24 -8.64
N TRP A 79 6.26 0.40 -7.62
CA TRP A 79 5.25 0.17 -6.60
C TRP A 79 5.51 1.13 -5.45
N LEU A 80 4.59 2.04 -5.21
CA LEU A 80 4.78 3.11 -4.22
C LEU A 80 3.57 3.26 -3.30
N LYS A 81 3.84 3.66 -2.05
CA LYS A 81 2.84 4.13 -1.10
C LYS A 81 3.21 5.53 -0.64
N ARG A 82 2.26 6.46 -0.73
CA ARG A 82 2.47 7.84 -0.30
C ARG A 82 2.53 7.93 1.22
N ALA A 83 3.41 8.78 1.72
CA ALA A 83 3.43 9.19 3.11
C ALA A 83 3.24 10.70 3.22
N GLU A 84 4.20 11.46 2.76
CA GLU A 84 4.12 12.92 2.77
C GLU A 84 3.21 13.45 1.66
N LEU A 85 2.31 14.37 2.00
CA LEU A 85 1.36 15.01 1.10
C LEU A 85 1.50 16.53 1.19
N GLY A 86 0.97 17.25 0.19
CA GLY A 86 0.92 18.70 0.22
C GLY A 86 2.25 19.41 -0.06
N THR A 87 3.29 18.66 -0.39
CA THR A 87 4.62 19.19 -0.76
C THR A 87 5.07 18.65 -2.11
N ARG A 88 5.89 19.42 -2.82
CA ARG A 88 6.50 18.96 -4.06
C ARG A 88 7.62 17.98 -3.76
N GLN A 89 7.57 16.81 -4.39
CA GLN A 89 8.51 15.72 -4.20
C GLN A 89 8.96 15.17 -5.56
N VAL A 90 10.19 14.68 -5.65
CA VAL A 90 10.73 14.13 -6.89
C VAL A 90 10.97 12.64 -6.75
N LEU A 91 10.18 11.85 -7.47
CA LEU A 91 10.30 10.38 -7.48
C LEU A 91 11.59 9.94 -8.21
N ALA A 92 11.84 10.49 -9.38
CA ALA A 92 13.05 10.21 -10.15
C ALA A 92 13.51 11.45 -10.94
N SER A 93 14.81 11.59 -11.14
CA SER A 93 15.38 12.64 -11.97
C SER A 93 16.65 12.22 -12.68
N ALA A 94 16.99 12.91 -13.77
CA ALA A 94 18.25 12.76 -14.49
C ALA A 94 18.69 14.09 -15.10
N GLY A 95 19.99 14.37 -15.14
CA GLY A 95 20.53 15.57 -15.79
C GLY A 95 21.75 16.14 -15.10
N THR A 96 22.32 17.20 -15.67
CA THR A 96 23.54 17.85 -15.18
C THR A 96 23.35 19.32 -14.79
N GLY A 97 22.15 19.88 -14.88
CA GLY A 97 21.90 21.28 -14.57
C GLY A 97 20.47 21.75 -14.75
N ALA A 98 20.19 22.97 -14.35
CA ALA A 98 18.84 23.55 -14.31
C ALA A 98 18.09 23.54 -15.66
N ASN A 99 18.83 23.57 -16.77
CA ASN A 99 18.29 23.62 -18.13
C ASN A 99 18.48 22.30 -18.90
N ALA A 100 18.91 21.23 -18.25
CA ALA A 100 19.17 19.92 -18.86
C ALA A 100 18.69 18.80 -17.94
N GLY A 101 17.60 19.00 -17.23
CA GLY A 101 17.09 18.05 -16.26
C GLY A 101 15.71 17.51 -16.61
N HIS A 102 15.52 16.22 -16.33
CA HIS A 102 14.25 15.51 -16.40
C HIS A 102 13.83 15.11 -14.99
N ALA A 103 12.55 15.17 -14.69
CA ALA A 103 12.03 14.75 -13.40
C ALA A 103 10.63 14.13 -13.53
N ILE A 104 10.35 13.18 -12.65
CA ILE A 104 9.01 12.68 -12.35
C ILE A 104 8.67 13.18 -10.97
N GLU A 105 7.64 14.01 -10.87
CA GLU A 105 7.35 14.81 -9.70
C GLU A 105 5.92 14.58 -9.20
N LEU A 106 5.77 14.47 -7.89
CA LEU A 106 4.50 14.57 -7.20
C LEU A 106 4.38 16.01 -6.70
N GLN A 107 3.38 16.74 -7.19
CA GLN A 107 3.21 18.15 -6.89
C GLN A 107 2.57 18.40 -5.52
N ALA A 108 2.58 19.64 -5.04
CA ALA A 108 1.95 20.03 -3.77
C ALA A 108 0.42 19.79 -3.77
N ASP A 109 -0.24 19.85 -4.92
CA ASP A 109 -1.65 19.49 -5.11
C ASP A 109 -1.88 17.99 -5.27
N ASN A 110 -0.81 17.17 -5.10
CA ASN A 110 -0.77 15.73 -5.26
C ASN A 110 -1.01 15.22 -6.69
N THR A 111 -0.93 16.05 -7.72
CA THR A 111 -0.88 15.61 -9.12
C THR A 111 0.50 15.05 -9.46
N LEU A 112 0.60 14.26 -10.53
CA LEU A 112 1.86 13.78 -11.08
C LEU A 112 2.26 14.65 -12.27
N THR A 113 3.51 15.14 -12.28
CA THR A 113 4.10 15.86 -13.41
C THR A 113 5.34 15.12 -13.91
N ILE A 114 5.39 14.87 -15.21
CA ILE A 114 6.60 14.49 -15.93
C ILE A 114 7.13 15.76 -16.55
N TYR A 115 8.33 16.13 -16.16
CA TYR A 115 8.94 17.41 -16.51
C TYR A 115 10.29 17.23 -17.19
N ALA A 116 10.54 18.00 -18.23
CA ALA A 116 11.85 18.20 -18.85
C ALA A 116 11.93 19.57 -19.48
N ASN A 117 13.06 20.27 -19.31
CA ASN A 117 13.28 21.59 -19.87
C ASN A 117 14.44 21.68 -20.87
N ASN A 118 14.83 20.54 -21.45
CA ASN A 118 15.88 20.50 -22.45
C ASN A 118 15.38 20.97 -23.84
N THR A 119 16.20 21.72 -24.58
CA THR A 119 15.88 22.19 -25.93
C THR A 119 15.60 21.00 -26.86
N GLY A 120 14.42 20.94 -27.45
CA GLY A 120 13.96 19.84 -28.32
C GLY A 120 13.41 18.60 -27.60
N ALA A 121 13.62 18.49 -26.28
CA ALA A 121 13.10 17.41 -25.46
C ALA A 121 12.20 17.93 -24.32
N ALA A 122 11.64 19.14 -24.46
CA ALA A 122 10.76 19.72 -23.45
C ALA A 122 9.53 18.85 -23.21
N ILE A 123 9.26 18.53 -21.95
CA ILE A 123 8.08 17.76 -21.50
C ILE A 123 7.42 18.52 -20.37
N THR A 124 6.11 18.63 -20.42
CA THR A 124 5.28 18.98 -19.27
C THR A 124 3.97 18.23 -19.41
N VAL A 125 3.89 17.05 -18.77
CA VAL A 125 2.68 16.23 -18.74
C VAL A 125 2.23 16.15 -17.29
N THR A 126 1.15 16.86 -16.96
CA THR A 126 0.59 16.94 -15.60
C THR A 126 -0.78 16.31 -15.58
N THR A 127 -0.98 15.33 -14.71
CA THR A 127 -2.26 14.62 -14.58
C THR A 127 -3.33 15.51 -13.95
N THR A 128 -4.61 15.26 -14.27
CA THR A 128 -5.73 15.78 -13.48
C THR A 128 -6.02 14.87 -12.28
N GLN A 129 -5.64 13.60 -12.38
CA GLN A 129 -5.71 12.65 -11.28
C GLN A 129 -4.75 13.04 -10.16
N VAL A 130 -5.22 12.94 -8.92
CA VAL A 130 -4.41 13.17 -7.71
C VAL A 130 -4.02 11.84 -7.06
N PHE A 131 -2.81 11.79 -6.47
CA PHE A 131 -2.20 10.62 -5.84
C PHE A 131 -1.99 10.91 -4.36
N ARG A 132 -3.06 10.84 -3.57
CA ARG A 132 -3.07 11.24 -2.14
C ARG A 132 -3.52 10.14 -1.19
N ASP A 133 -3.53 8.89 -1.62
CA ASP A 133 -3.85 7.76 -0.77
C ASP A 133 -2.60 7.29 0.00
N PRO A 134 -2.54 7.47 1.35
CA PRO A 134 -1.45 6.97 2.17
C PRO A 134 -1.71 5.54 2.70
N SER A 135 -2.89 4.98 2.43
CA SER A 135 -3.33 3.73 3.04
C SER A 135 -2.91 2.49 2.25
N ALA A 136 -2.59 2.63 0.96
CA ALA A 136 -2.32 1.50 0.08
C ALA A 136 -1.20 1.77 -0.92
N TYR A 137 -0.54 0.70 -1.35
CA TYR A 137 0.37 0.73 -2.49
C TYR A 137 -0.38 0.85 -3.81
N GLY A 138 0.18 1.62 -4.73
CA GLY A 138 -0.23 1.68 -6.11
C GLY A 138 0.95 1.49 -7.06
N MET A 139 0.70 1.02 -8.27
CA MET A 139 1.69 0.85 -9.31
C MET A 139 1.64 2.00 -10.31
N LEU A 140 2.72 2.76 -10.38
CA LEU A 140 2.95 3.78 -11.40
C LEU A 140 3.83 3.22 -12.50
N THR A 141 3.34 3.22 -13.75
CA THR A 141 4.15 2.89 -14.93
C THR A 141 4.20 4.09 -15.86
N ILE A 142 5.40 4.47 -16.30
CA ILE A 142 5.63 5.54 -17.27
C ILE A 142 6.45 4.96 -18.41
N ALA A 143 5.88 4.96 -19.62
CA ALA A 143 6.48 4.35 -20.79
C ALA A 143 6.76 5.44 -21.85
N PHE A 144 8.01 5.54 -22.26
CA PHE A 144 8.52 6.52 -23.22
C PHE A 144 8.83 5.85 -24.56
N ASP A 145 8.45 6.51 -25.65
CA ASP A 145 8.92 6.21 -26.99
C ASP A 145 8.82 7.48 -27.86
N THR A 146 9.87 8.26 -27.90
CA THR A 146 9.89 9.52 -28.65
C THR A 146 9.89 9.31 -30.17
N THR A 147 10.08 8.09 -30.66
CA THR A 147 10.05 7.78 -32.11
C THR A 147 8.63 7.81 -32.70
N GLN A 148 7.62 7.74 -31.83
CA GLN A 148 6.22 7.73 -32.24
C GLN A 148 5.83 9.00 -33.03
N ALA A 149 5.10 8.81 -34.14
CA ALA A 149 4.59 9.92 -34.95
C ALA A 149 3.58 10.76 -34.15
N THR A 150 2.65 10.08 -33.44
CA THR A 150 1.65 10.74 -32.60
C THR A 150 2.27 11.18 -31.28
N ALA A 151 2.20 12.46 -30.96
CA ALA A 151 2.84 13.06 -29.78
C ALA A 151 2.37 12.38 -28.47
N ALA A 152 1.08 12.12 -28.31
CA ALA A 152 0.52 11.49 -27.11
C ALA A 152 1.00 10.03 -26.90
N ASN A 153 1.56 9.38 -27.91
CA ASN A 153 2.14 8.05 -27.79
C ASN A 153 3.60 8.08 -27.33
N ARG A 154 4.24 9.25 -27.27
CA ARG A 154 5.65 9.40 -26.86
C ARG A 154 5.85 9.28 -25.37
N VAL A 155 4.83 9.61 -24.57
CA VAL A 155 4.83 9.47 -23.11
C VAL A 155 3.47 8.93 -22.70
N LYS A 156 3.43 7.74 -22.10
CA LYS A 156 2.21 7.11 -21.59
C LYS A 156 2.35 6.90 -20.10
N VAL A 157 1.33 7.27 -19.35
CA VAL A 157 1.27 7.14 -17.90
C VAL A 157 0.16 6.18 -17.51
N TYR A 158 0.44 5.28 -16.58
CA TYR A 158 -0.53 4.30 -16.10
C TYR A 158 -0.52 4.24 -14.59
N TRP A 159 -1.70 4.06 -14.00
CA TRP A 159 -1.87 3.80 -12.58
C TRP A 159 -2.68 2.52 -12.37
N ASN A 160 -2.12 1.57 -11.61
CA ASN A 160 -2.75 0.27 -11.35
C ASN A 160 -3.30 -0.39 -12.63
N GLY A 161 -2.50 -0.45 -13.69
CA GLY A 161 -2.86 -1.07 -14.96
C GLY A 161 -3.69 -0.19 -15.92
N THR A 162 -4.28 0.90 -15.45
CA THR A 162 -5.14 1.78 -16.25
C THR A 162 -4.36 2.97 -16.80
N GLN A 163 -4.47 3.24 -18.10
CA GLN A 163 -3.83 4.41 -18.71
C GLN A 163 -4.53 5.69 -18.27
N ILE A 164 -3.71 6.67 -17.82
CA ILE A 164 -4.16 8.02 -17.55
C ILE A 164 -4.16 8.79 -18.89
N THR A 165 -5.29 9.32 -19.27
CA THR A 165 -5.48 10.09 -20.50
C THR A 165 -5.92 11.53 -20.25
N ALA A 166 -6.31 11.86 -19.03
CA ALA A 166 -6.72 13.20 -18.63
C ALA A 166 -5.55 13.95 -18.01
N PHE A 167 -5.12 15.01 -18.69
CA PHE A 167 -4.02 15.87 -18.29
C PHE A 167 -4.47 17.33 -18.22
N SER A 168 -4.01 18.05 -17.20
CA SER A 168 -4.17 19.52 -17.12
C SER A 168 -3.19 20.25 -18.03
N THR A 169 -2.03 19.65 -18.29
CA THR A 169 -1.03 20.08 -19.25
C THR A 169 -0.46 18.87 -19.96
N ALA A 170 -0.29 18.96 -21.29
CA ALA A 170 0.21 17.86 -22.10
C ALA A 170 1.17 18.36 -23.20
N THR A 171 2.35 18.79 -22.82
CA THR A 171 3.46 19.09 -23.74
C THR A 171 4.35 17.85 -23.84
N TYR A 172 4.39 17.26 -25.05
CA TYR A 172 5.17 16.04 -25.33
C TYR A 172 6.50 16.40 -25.99
N PRO A 173 7.56 15.56 -25.83
CA PRO A 173 8.84 15.78 -26.49
C PRO A 173 8.69 15.76 -28.03
N SER A 174 9.59 16.44 -28.73
CA SER A 174 9.66 16.35 -30.20
C SER A 174 9.88 14.89 -30.64
N GLN A 175 9.43 14.54 -31.85
CA GLN A 175 9.71 13.22 -32.40
C GLN A 175 11.22 12.99 -32.51
N ASN A 176 11.65 11.79 -32.11
CA ASN A 176 13.06 11.36 -32.04
C ASN A 176 13.92 12.19 -31.06
N ALA A 177 13.34 12.92 -30.12
CA ALA A 177 14.09 13.59 -29.08
C ALA A 177 14.84 12.60 -28.20
N ASP A 178 16.11 12.89 -27.91
CA ASP A 178 16.93 12.15 -26.96
C ASP A 178 16.72 12.71 -25.55
N LEU A 179 16.21 11.91 -24.64
CA LEU A 179 15.93 12.33 -23.26
C LEU A 179 17.19 12.22 -22.38
N GLU A 180 17.20 12.89 -21.22
CA GLU A 180 18.30 12.74 -20.25
C GLU A 180 18.19 11.47 -19.42
N PHE A 181 16.99 10.88 -19.28
CA PHE A 181 16.85 9.52 -18.79
C PHE A 181 17.56 8.54 -19.75
N ASN A 182 18.25 7.56 -19.19
CA ASN A 182 19.16 6.63 -19.89
C ASN A 182 20.42 7.26 -20.52
N ASN A 183 20.68 8.56 -20.32
CA ASN A 183 21.93 9.17 -20.74
C ASN A 183 23.05 8.87 -19.74
N ASN A 184 24.31 9.11 -20.14
CA ASN A 184 25.48 9.10 -19.24
C ASN A 184 25.54 10.41 -18.42
N VAL A 185 24.55 10.61 -17.56
CA VAL A 185 24.43 11.74 -16.64
C VAL A 185 23.95 11.24 -15.28
N PRO A 186 24.13 11.99 -14.18
CA PRO A 186 23.60 11.58 -12.89
C PRO A 186 22.08 11.36 -12.90
N HIS A 187 21.67 10.25 -12.32
CA HIS A 187 20.27 9.88 -12.07
C HIS A 187 20.03 9.76 -10.58
N ASN A 188 18.85 10.18 -10.11
CA ASN A 188 18.43 9.97 -8.74
C ASN A 188 17.03 9.36 -8.67
N ILE A 189 16.79 8.60 -7.61
CA ILE A 189 15.47 8.19 -7.12
C ILE A 189 15.31 8.83 -5.75
N GLY A 190 14.20 9.55 -5.54
CA GLY A 190 13.91 10.21 -4.27
C GLY A 190 14.43 11.64 -4.13
N ARG A 191 15.08 12.19 -5.16
CA ARG A 191 15.63 13.55 -5.14
C ARG A 191 15.65 14.16 -6.55
N ARG A 192 15.63 15.50 -6.63
CA ARG A 192 15.95 16.22 -7.86
C ARG A 192 17.45 16.41 -7.99
N GLU A 193 18.05 16.03 -9.15
CA GLU A 193 19.49 16.13 -9.35
C GLU A 193 20.03 17.55 -9.19
N ILE A 194 19.31 18.51 -9.72
CA ILE A 194 19.72 19.92 -9.77
C ILE A 194 19.32 20.74 -8.54
N SER A 195 18.71 20.13 -7.54
CA SER A 195 18.24 20.81 -6.33
C SER A 195 18.24 19.86 -5.14
N THR A 196 18.80 20.31 -4.04
CA THR A 196 18.85 19.56 -2.77
C THR A 196 17.61 19.76 -1.90
N THR A 197 16.50 20.30 -2.44
CA THR A 197 15.33 20.69 -1.65
C THR A 197 14.08 19.86 -1.91
N PHE A 198 14.08 18.97 -2.92
CA PHE A 198 12.89 18.20 -3.30
C PHE A 198 13.10 16.71 -3.10
N TYR A 199 13.27 16.31 -1.85
CA TYR A 199 13.28 14.90 -1.47
C TYR A 199 11.87 14.33 -1.40
N CYS A 200 11.69 13.02 -1.52
CA CYS A 200 10.38 12.42 -1.36
C CYS A 200 10.20 11.72 0.01
N GLY A 201 8.96 11.75 0.50
CA GLY A 201 8.49 11.00 1.66
C GLY A 201 7.47 9.95 1.21
N LEU A 202 7.94 8.72 0.93
CA LEU A 202 7.14 7.61 0.44
C LEU A 202 7.83 6.27 0.65
N TYR A 203 7.14 5.18 0.37
CA TYR A 203 7.69 3.82 0.36
C TYR A 203 7.78 3.32 -1.07
N LEU A 204 8.91 2.72 -1.44
CA LEU A 204 9.13 2.08 -2.74
C LEU A 204 9.42 0.59 -2.57
N THR A 205 8.92 -0.18 -3.52
CA THR A 205 9.33 -1.56 -3.75
C THR A 205 9.18 -1.88 -5.23
N GLU A 206 9.72 -3.02 -5.69
CA GLU A 206 9.55 -3.51 -7.06
C GLU A 206 9.79 -2.41 -8.11
N THR A 207 10.89 -1.66 -7.95
CA THR A 207 11.25 -0.59 -8.88
C THR A 207 11.96 -1.19 -10.09
N ASN A 208 11.34 -1.09 -11.26
CA ASN A 208 11.87 -1.58 -12.51
C ASN A 208 12.14 -0.44 -13.49
N TRP A 209 13.26 -0.51 -14.16
CA TRP A 209 13.62 0.35 -15.28
C TRP A 209 14.04 -0.53 -16.44
N VAL A 210 13.30 -0.48 -17.55
CA VAL A 210 13.57 -1.30 -18.73
C VAL A 210 14.03 -0.39 -19.86
N ASP A 211 15.28 -0.55 -20.26
CA ASP A 211 15.94 0.20 -21.32
C ASP A 211 15.64 -0.43 -22.68
N GLY A 212 15.25 0.38 -23.65
CA GLY A 212 15.02 -0.03 -25.04
C GLY A 212 13.59 -0.49 -25.36
N GLN A 213 12.63 -0.46 -24.41
CA GLN A 213 11.27 -0.96 -24.62
C GLN A 213 10.21 -0.02 -24.01
N GLN A 214 9.15 0.28 -24.78
CA GLN A 214 7.91 0.91 -24.29
C GLN A 214 6.92 -0.20 -23.92
N LEU A 215 6.89 -0.58 -22.64
CA LEU A 215 6.07 -1.68 -22.13
C LEU A 215 4.73 -1.17 -21.56
N THR A 216 3.77 -2.09 -21.51
CA THR A 216 2.49 -1.88 -20.83
C THR A 216 2.57 -2.32 -19.35
N PRO A 217 1.66 -1.84 -18.48
CA PRO A 217 1.67 -2.21 -17.06
C PRO A 217 1.55 -3.71 -16.80
N SER A 218 0.96 -4.47 -17.72
CA SER A 218 0.84 -5.94 -17.62
C SER A 218 2.18 -6.69 -17.57
N SER A 219 3.30 -6.01 -17.88
CA SER A 219 4.65 -6.54 -17.69
C SER A 219 5.07 -6.58 -16.20
N PHE A 220 4.45 -5.76 -15.34
CA PHE A 220 4.86 -5.55 -13.95
C PHE A 220 3.75 -5.77 -12.92
N GLY A 221 2.53 -5.98 -13.39
CA GLY A 221 1.37 -6.22 -12.54
C GLY A 221 0.24 -6.85 -13.33
N MET A 222 -0.76 -7.29 -12.59
CA MET A 222 -1.96 -7.91 -13.15
C MET A 222 -3.14 -7.74 -12.22
N THR A 223 -4.34 -7.87 -12.76
CA THR A 223 -5.55 -7.94 -11.95
C THR A 223 -5.62 -9.32 -11.29
N ASN A 224 -5.75 -9.36 -9.97
CA ASN A 224 -6.13 -10.55 -9.26
C ASN A 224 -7.55 -10.95 -9.70
N PRO A 225 -7.75 -12.10 -10.38
CA PRO A 225 -9.06 -12.47 -10.91
C PRO A 225 -10.11 -12.73 -9.82
N GLN A 226 -9.69 -12.90 -8.56
CA GLN A 226 -10.56 -13.22 -7.44
C GLN A 226 -11.03 -11.97 -6.69
N THR A 227 -10.12 -11.00 -6.53
CA THR A 227 -10.40 -9.79 -5.76
C THR A 227 -10.60 -8.56 -6.63
N GLY A 228 -10.25 -8.62 -7.91
CA GLY A 228 -10.20 -7.46 -8.80
C GLY A 228 -9.05 -6.49 -8.49
N GLN A 229 -8.24 -6.75 -7.48
CA GLN A 229 -7.14 -5.90 -7.08
C GLN A 229 -5.98 -6.00 -8.07
N TRP A 230 -5.32 -4.88 -8.39
CA TRP A 230 -4.07 -4.87 -9.12
C TRP A 230 -2.93 -5.32 -8.20
N ILE A 231 -2.19 -6.35 -8.62
CA ILE A 231 -1.15 -7.00 -7.82
C ILE A 231 0.19 -7.05 -8.56
N PRO A 232 1.34 -7.09 -7.84
CA PRO A 232 2.65 -7.15 -8.45
C PRO A 232 2.90 -8.44 -9.22
N LEU A 233 3.52 -8.29 -10.39
CA LEU A 233 4.06 -9.37 -11.22
C LEU A 233 5.55 -9.13 -11.43
N LYS A 234 6.36 -10.18 -11.31
CA LYS A 234 7.78 -10.08 -11.60
C LYS A 234 8.00 -9.95 -13.10
N TYR A 235 8.72 -8.90 -13.52
CA TYR A 235 9.14 -8.76 -14.90
C TYR A 235 10.12 -9.87 -15.29
N SER A 236 9.85 -10.55 -16.41
CA SER A 236 10.63 -11.69 -16.91
C SER A 236 11.36 -11.41 -18.23
N GLY A 237 11.22 -10.20 -18.77
CA GLY A 237 11.90 -9.79 -20.01
C GLY A 237 13.34 -9.32 -19.78
N THR A 238 13.95 -8.81 -20.84
CA THR A 238 15.30 -8.25 -20.80
C THR A 238 15.26 -6.79 -20.33
N TYR A 239 16.18 -6.40 -19.46
CA TYR A 239 16.24 -5.05 -18.90
C TYR A 239 16.98 -4.04 -19.80
N GLY A 240 17.73 -4.50 -20.82
CA GLY A 240 18.57 -3.63 -21.66
C GLY A 240 19.80 -3.11 -20.92
N THR A 241 20.58 -2.23 -21.56
CA THR A 241 21.93 -1.84 -21.09
C THR A 241 21.91 -1.12 -19.75
N ASN A 242 21.06 -0.10 -19.60
CA ASN A 242 20.95 0.71 -18.38
C ASN A 242 19.79 0.30 -17.47
N GLY A 243 19.02 -0.72 -17.87
CA GLY A 243 17.90 -1.20 -17.09
C GLY A 243 18.35 -1.88 -15.79
N PHE A 244 17.47 -1.83 -14.78
CA PHE A 244 17.72 -2.37 -13.44
C PHE A 244 16.40 -2.79 -12.76
N TYR A 245 16.55 -3.59 -11.69
CA TYR A 245 15.47 -4.00 -10.81
C TYR A 245 15.89 -3.89 -9.36
N LEU A 246 15.26 -2.99 -8.61
CA LEU A 246 15.47 -2.80 -7.19
C LEU A 246 14.27 -3.36 -6.41
N ASN A 247 14.48 -4.44 -5.68
CA ASN A 247 13.46 -5.09 -4.85
C ASN A 247 13.68 -4.88 -3.34
N PHE A 248 14.78 -4.21 -2.96
CA PHE A 248 15.14 -3.83 -1.59
C PHE A 248 15.15 -4.99 -0.58
N LYS A 249 15.25 -6.24 -1.04
CA LYS A 249 15.13 -7.43 -0.19
C LYS A 249 16.30 -7.64 0.78
N ASP A 250 17.50 -7.21 0.36
CA ASP A 250 18.73 -7.34 1.16
C ASP A 250 18.96 -6.09 1.99
N ALA A 251 18.68 -6.18 3.28
CA ALA A 251 18.85 -5.13 4.28
C ALA A 251 19.99 -5.45 5.27
N THR A 252 20.98 -6.22 4.86
CA THR A 252 22.14 -6.54 5.71
C THR A 252 23.06 -5.34 5.91
N SER A 253 23.04 -4.40 4.97
CA SER A 253 23.71 -3.11 5.07
C SER A 253 22.96 -2.04 4.27
N THR A 254 23.30 -0.76 4.46
CA THR A 254 22.76 0.31 3.62
C THR A 254 23.16 0.14 2.15
N THR A 255 24.37 -0.31 1.87
CA THR A 255 24.85 -0.54 0.51
C THR A 255 24.03 -1.60 -0.23
N THR A 256 23.62 -2.67 0.45
CA THR A 256 22.87 -3.76 -0.17
C THR A 256 21.42 -3.37 -0.55
N LEU A 257 20.88 -2.30 0.03
CA LEU A 257 19.59 -1.73 -0.38
C LEU A 257 19.60 -1.23 -1.83
N GLY A 258 20.74 -0.84 -2.37
CA GLY A 258 20.90 -0.34 -3.75
C GLY A 258 21.23 -1.41 -4.78
N LEU A 259 21.26 -2.71 -4.43
CA LEU A 259 21.63 -3.78 -5.35
C LEU A 259 20.59 -3.98 -6.45
N ASP A 260 21.09 -4.14 -7.67
CA ASP A 260 20.32 -4.45 -8.87
C ASP A 260 20.15 -5.97 -9.03
N TYR A 261 18.90 -6.41 -9.12
CA TYR A 261 18.50 -7.82 -9.28
C TYR A 261 18.05 -8.15 -10.72
N SER A 262 18.31 -7.26 -11.70
CA SER A 262 18.00 -7.50 -13.13
C SER A 262 18.99 -8.47 -13.80
N GLY A 263 20.17 -8.63 -13.21
CA GLY A 263 21.31 -9.35 -13.79
C GLY A 263 22.33 -8.43 -14.49
N ASN A 264 22.05 -7.14 -14.63
CA ASN A 264 22.95 -6.17 -15.28
C ASN A 264 24.02 -5.60 -14.32
N ALA A 265 23.87 -5.82 -13.01
CA ALA A 265 24.71 -5.21 -11.97
C ALA A 265 24.72 -3.66 -11.99
N ASN A 266 23.62 -3.06 -12.42
CA ASN A 266 23.40 -1.61 -12.42
C ASN A 266 23.02 -1.11 -11.01
N ASN A 267 23.91 -1.32 -10.04
CA ASN A 267 23.71 -0.98 -8.64
C ASN A 267 23.59 0.53 -8.42
N TRP A 268 22.82 0.90 -7.42
CA TRP A 268 22.61 2.29 -7.00
C TRP A 268 23.31 2.57 -5.67
N THR A 269 23.90 3.74 -5.55
CA THR A 269 24.44 4.22 -4.27
C THR A 269 23.31 4.74 -3.40
N THR A 270 23.28 4.29 -2.16
CA THR A 270 22.32 4.71 -1.14
C THR A 270 22.86 5.89 -0.35
N ASN A 271 22.00 6.86 -0.07
CA ASN A 271 22.38 8.05 0.71
C ASN A 271 21.39 8.26 1.84
N ASN A 272 21.92 8.41 3.06
CA ASN A 272 21.22 8.71 4.31
C ASN A 272 20.17 7.67 4.76
N PHE A 273 20.14 6.48 4.15
CA PHE A 273 19.30 5.39 4.64
C PHE A 273 19.91 4.72 5.86
N SER A 274 19.05 4.11 6.68
CA SER A 274 19.44 3.31 7.82
C SER A 274 18.80 1.91 7.78
N VAL A 275 19.57 0.91 8.15
CA VAL A 275 19.10 -0.46 8.42
C VAL A 275 19.24 -0.82 9.90
N THR A 276 19.60 0.15 10.75
CA THR A 276 19.70 -0.03 12.20
C THR A 276 18.32 -0.34 12.77
N ALA A 277 18.23 -1.39 13.57
CA ALA A 277 16.97 -1.78 14.21
C ALA A 277 16.34 -0.64 15.02
N GLY A 278 15.03 -0.53 14.99
CA GLY A 278 14.27 0.50 15.69
C GLY A 278 13.56 1.49 14.75
N ALA A 279 13.23 2.66 15.27
CA ALA A 279 12.43 3.67 14.58
C ALA A 279 13.05 4.20 13.29
N GLY A 280 14.37 4.30 13.26
CA GLY A 280 15.11 4.79 12.09
C GLY A 280 15.34 3.76 10.99
N ASN A 281 14.87 2.51 11.11
CA ASN A 281 15.04 1.50 10.07
C ASN A 281 14.16 1.82 8.84
N ASP A 282 14.79 1.97 7.68
CA ASP A 282 14.10 2.28 6.43
C ASP A 282 13.70 1.03 5.62
N SER A 283 14.19 -0.15 5.99
CA SER A 283 13.82 -1.42 5.37
C SER A 283 12.69 -2.09 6.14
N LEU A 284 11.48 -2.05 5.57
CA LEU A 284 10.25 -2.45 6.27
C LEU A 284 9.57 -3.64 5.58
N THR A 285 8.75 -4.38 6.34
CA THR A 285 7.86 -5.43 5.80
C THR A 285 6.53 -4.88 5.27
N ASP A 286 6.35 -3.56 5.29
CA ASP A 286 5.24 -2.87 4.66
C ASP A 286 5.39 -2.93 3.13
N VAL A 287 4.61 -3.78 2.49
CA VAL A 287 4.68 -4.09 1.06
C VAL A 287 3.27 -4.23 0.48
N PRO A 288 3.08 -4.15 -0.84
CA PRO A 288 1.78 -4.46 -1.45
C PRO A 288 1.24 -5.79 -0.94
N THR A 289 -0.08 -5.87 -0.74
CA THR A 289 -0.72 -7.09 -0.23
C THR A 289 -0.33 -8.29 -1.09
N PRO A 290 0.29 -9.33 -0.52
CA PRO A 290 0.68 -10.50 -1.29
C PRO A 290 -0.55 -11.32 -1.69
N TRP A 291 -0.45 -12.03 -2.81
CA TRP A 291 -1.47 -12.98 -3.27
C TRP A 291 -1.75 -14.12 -2.27
N ILE A 292 -0.71 -14.59 -1.58
CA ILE A 292 -0.80 -15.69 -0.62
C ILE A 292 -0.63 -15.12 0.78
N ALA A 293 -1.61 -15.41 1.66
CA ALA A 293 -1.51 -15.09 3.07
C ALA A 293 -0.31 -15.84 3.68
N TYR A 294 0.62 -15.10 4.25
CA TYR A 294 1.68 -15.68 5.07
C TYR A 294 1.10 -15.98 6.45
N ASN A 295 0.65 -17.23 6.64
CA ASN A 295 0.19 -17.65 7.95
C ASN A 295 1.40 -17.95 8.84
N THR A 296 1.85 -16.95 9.60
CA THR A 296 2.89 -17.12 10.60
C THR A 296 2.26 -17.26 11.98
N THR A 297 2.56 -18.36 12.66
CA THR A 297 2.32 -18.48 14.11
C THR A 297 3.36 -17.64 14.84
N GLY A 298 2.93 -16.69 15.69
CA GLY A 298 3.83 -15.86 16.49
C GLY A 298 4.32 -14.61 15.77
N ASP A 299 3.42 -13.68 15.48
CA ASP A 299 3.75 -12.38 14.89
C ASP A 299 4.38 -11.46 15.94
N VAL A 300 5.69 -11.30 15.85
CA VAL A 300 6.49 -10.43 16.73
C VAL A 300 6.84 -9.07 16.07
N GLY A 301 6.17 -8.74 14.97
CA GLY A 301 6.50 -7.59 14.12
C GLY A 301 7.73 -7.84 13.23
N GLY A 302 7.79 -7.17 12.09
CA GLY A 302 8.90 -7.27 11.13
C GLY A 302 9.01 -8.60 10.38
N VAL A 303 8.06 -9.51 10.54
CA VAL A 303 8.05 -10.85 9.92
C VAL A 303 6.92 -11.04 8.91
N VAL A 304 5.73 -10.55 9.21
CA VAL A 304 4.59 -10.63 8.30
C VAL A 304 4.75 -9.59 7.21
N ARG A 305 4.48 -9.97 5.97
CA ARG A 305 4.56 -9.10 4.78
C ARG A 305 3.15 -8.74 4.36
N GLY A 306 2.89 -7.47 4.16
CA GLY A 306 1.59 -6.96 3.77
C GLY A 306 1.56 -5.45 3.83
N ASN A 307 0.44 -4.85 3.45
CA ASN A 307 0.25 -3.42 3.58
C ASN A 307 -0.13 -3.10 5.02
N TYR A 308 0.73 -2.34 5.69
CA TYR A 308 0.56 -1.88 7.07
C TYR A 308 -0.08 -0.50 7.12
N PRO A 309 -0.79 -0.14 8.20
CA PRO A 309 -1.20 1.24 8.41
C PRO A 309 0.00 2.15 8.70
N THR A 310 -0.22 3.42 8.45
CA THR A 310 0.59 4.52 8.94
C THR A 310 -0.33 5.51 9.65
N LEU A 311 0.19 6.54 10.30
CA LEU A 311 -0.63 7.65 10.76
C LEU A 311 -1.22 8.37 9.54
N ASN A 312 -2.48 8.79 9.63
CA ASN A 312 -3.25 9.31 8.50
C ASN A 312 -3.08 10.83 8.33
N PRO A 313 -2.35 11.30 7.31
CA PRO A 313 -2.17 12.74 7.09
C PRO A 313 -3.46 13.46 6.65
N LEU A 314 -4.47 12.73 6.18
CA LEU A 314 -5.75 13.30 5.72
C LEU A 314 -6.77 13.49 6.84
N ALA A 315 -6.54 12.86 8.00
CA ALA A 315 -7.41 12.93 9.17
C ALA A 315 -6.68 13.45 10.42
N SER A 316 -5.66 14.26 10.23
CA SER A 316 -4.82 14.83 11.30
C SER A 316 -4.61 16.33 11.08
N ASN A 317 -4.65 17.10 12.17
CA ASN A 317 -4.16 18.48 12.19
C ASN A 317 -2.74 18.58 12.79
N GLY A 318 -2.09 17.46 13.10
CA GLY A 318 -0.70 17.38 13.54
C GLY A 318 0.29 17.32 12.40
N THR A 319 1.57 17.28 12.74
CA THR A 319 2.67 17.13 11.78
C THR A 319 3.14 15.68 11.79
N LEU A 320 3.21 15.06 10.61
CA LEU A 320 3.70 13.70 10.44
C LEU A 320 5.08 13.70 9.76
N SER A 321 5.89 12.72 10.08
CA SER A 321 7.23 12.53 9.53
C SER A 321 7.61 11.05 9.52
N ASN A 322 8.81 10.76 9.04
CA ASN A 322 9.39 9.42 9.09
C ASN A 322 8.48 8.35 8.44
N GLY A 323 7.94 8.67 7.24
CA GLY A 323 6.98 7.81 6.55
C GLY A 323 5.61 7.73 7.24
N ASN A 324 5.20 8.78 7.96
CA ASN A 324 4.00 8.82 8.80
C ASN A 324 4.02 7.78 9.95
N LEU A 325 5.20 7.43 10.44
CA LEU A 325 5.37 6.59 11.64
C LEU A 325 5.75 7.43 12.87
N ASP A 326 6.13 8.68 12.67
CA ASP A 326 6.29 9.67 13.72
C ASP A 326 5.25 10.77 13.53
N GLY A 327 4.70 11.26 14.64
CA GLY A 327 3.70 12.31 14.59
C GLY A 327 3.72 13.20 15.82
N THR A 328 3.65 14.50 15.59
CA THR A 328 3.41 15.51 16.63
C THR A 328 1.98 15.98 16.54
N THR A 329 1.23 15.85 17.61
CA THR A 329 -0.16 16.30 17.68
C THR A 329 -0.25 17.81 17.51
N GLY A 330 -1.30 18.29 16.85
CA GLY A 330 -1.60 19.73 16.80
C GLY A 330 -2.11 20.24 18.14
N SER A 331 -1.96 21.54 18.39
CA SER A 331 -2.60 22.19 19.53
C SER A 331 -4.12 22.15 19.33
N GLY A 332 -4.88 21.80 20.40
CA GLY A 332 -6.33 21.72 20.34
C GLY A 332 -6.90 20.31 20.40
N GLY A 333 -6.08 19.32 20.86
CA GLY A 333 -6.56 17.97 21.14
C GLY A 333 -6.70 17.08 19.90
N SER A 334 -5.73 17.09 19.01
CA SER A 334 -5.78 16.28 17.80
C SER A 334 -5.39 14.82 18.04
N THR A 335 -6.17 13.93 17.48
CA THR A 335 -5.83 12.50 17.41
C THR A 335 -5.10 12.20 16.10
N LEU A 336 -3.93 11.57 16.23
CA LEU A 336 -3.22 10.95 15.12
C LEU A 336 -3.67 9.49 15.05
N SER A 337 -4.39 9.11 14.01
CA SER A 337 -4.99 7.78 13.86
C SER A 337 -4.36 6.97 12.75
N SER A 338 -4.46 5.64 12.84
CA SER A 338 -4.01 4.72 11.79
C SER A 338 -4.88 4.80 10.54
N THR A 339 -4.31 4.41 9.37
CA THR A 339 -5.03 4.39 8.08
C THR A 339 -5.88 3.13 7.86
N ILE A 340 -5.77 2.10 8.72
CA ILE A 340 -6.54 0.86 8.63
C ILE A 340 -7.35 0.69 9.90
N ALA A 341 -8.66 0.41 9.74
CA ALA A 341 -9.58 0.19 10.84
C ALA A 341 -9.74 -1.30 11.18
N MET A 342 -10.07 -1.55 12.44
CA MET A 342 -10.32 -2.88 13.02
C MET A 342 -11.79 -2.98 13.43
N LYS A 343 -12.46 -4.06 13.02
CA LYS A 343 -13.84 -4.36 13.44
C LYS A 343 -13.92 -5.69 14.18
N THR A 344 -13.06 -6.62 13.82
CA THR A 344 -12.95 -7.99 14.35
C THR A 344 -11.48 -8.37 14.50
N GLY A 345 -11.18 -9.41 15.27
CA GLY A 345 -9.83 -9.94 15.44
C GLY A 345 -9.07 -9.34 16.62
N LYS A 346 -7.83 -9.83 16.81
CA LYS A 346 -6.93 -9.44 17.92
C LYS A 346 -5.70 -8.75 17.38
N TRP A 347 -5.54 -7.50 17.75
CA TRP A 347 -4.55 -6.59 17.18
C TRP A 347 -3.62 -6.01 18.22
N TYR A 348 -2.36 -5.77 17.82
CA TYR A 348 -1.36 -5.17 18.68
C TYR A 348 -0.59 -4.08 17.93
N PHE A 349 -0.30 -2.98 18.62
CA PHE A 349 0.64 -1.96 18.18
C PHE A 349 1.41 -1.38 19.34
N GLU A 350 2.50 -0.69 19.07
CA GLU A 350 3.31 0.02 20.04
C GLU A 350 3.39 1.50 19.70
N ALA A 351 3.40 2.34 20.74
CA ALA A 351 3.66 3.76 20.65
C ALA A 351 4.65 4.18 21.74
N VAL A 352 5.67 4.93 21.33
CA VAL A 352 6.61 5.59 22.24
C VAL A 352 6.38 7.09 22.19
N MET A 353 6.07 7.72 23.31
CA MET A 353 6.05 9.16 23.39
C MET A 353 7.49 9.69 23.50
N THR A 354 7.93 10.48 22.52
CA THR A 354 9.30 10.97 22.44
C THR A 354 9.47 12.38 22.99
N ALA A 355 8.39 13.18 22.97
CA ALA A 355 8.35 14.51 23.55
C ALA A 355 6.93 14.92 23.93
N ARG A 356 6.79 15.85 24.87
CA ARG A 356 5.53 16.51 25.19
C ARG A 356 5.77 17.90 25.79
N THR A 357 4.80 18.79 25.63
CA THR A 357 4.85 20.14 26.23
C THR A 357 4.02 20.27 27.50
N SER A 358 3.12 19.32 27.80
CA SER A 358 2.31 19.29 29.01
C SER A 358 2.05 17.86 29.51
N ALA A 359 1.30 17.70 30.60
CA ALA A 359 1.15 16.44 31.33
C ALA A 359 0.13 15.46 30.72
N GLY A 360 -0.54 15.80 29.63
CA GLY A 360 -1.68 15.00 29.14
C GLY A 360 -1.44 14.38 27.77
N ALA A 361 -1.32 13.05 27.67
CA ALA A 361 -1.28 12.35 26.40
C ALA A 361 -1.97 10.99 26.51
N PHE A 362 -2.43 10.45 25.39
CA PHE A 362 -3.16 9.18 25.32
C PHE A 362 -2.57 8.27 24.23
N VAL A 363 -2.60 6.97 24.52
CA VAL A 363 -2.46 5.90 23.54
C VAL A 363 -3.72 5.02 23.60
N GLY A 364 -4.31 4.64 22.46
CA GLY A 364 -5.51 3.82 22.51
C GLY A 364 -6.14 3.53 21.16
N ILE A 365 -7.47 3.41 21.17
CA ILE A 365 -8.30 3.18 19.97
C ILE A 365 -9.37 4.26 19.86
N VAL A 366 -9.66 4.68 18.63
CA VAL A 366 -10.65 5.72 18.32
C VAL A 366 -11.60 5.23 17.23
N ARG A 367 -12.88 5.59 17.32
CA ARG A 367 -13.89 5.19 16.33
C ARG A 367 -13.66 5.93 15.00
N SER A 368 -13.65 5.19 13.91
CA SER A 368 -13.38 5.76 12.58
C SER A 368 -14.49 6.73 12.13
N GLU A 369 -15.73 6.49 12.54
CA GLU A 369 -16.91 7.26 12.14
C GLU A 369 -16.96 8.65 12.80
N THR A 370 -16.19 8.87 13.85
CA THR A 370 -16.23 10.08 14.65
C THR A 370 -15.00 10.96 14.47
N LEU A 371 -14.03 10.51 13.68
CA LEU A 371 -12.82 11.28 13.41
C LEU A 371 -13.13 12.53 12.59
N THR A 372 -12.83 13.67 13.18
CA THR A 372 -12.73 14.95 12.48
C THR A 372 -11.27 15.43 12.52
N PRO A 373 -10.77 16.14 11.49
CA PRO A 373 -9.39 16.62 11.50
C PRO A 373 -9.05 17.54 12.67
N ALA A 374 -10.05 18.14 13.31
CA ALA A 374 -9.88 19.03 14.44
C ALA A 374 -10.65 18.49 15.64
N GLY A 375 -9.94 18.05 16.69
CA GLY A 375 -10.50 17.99 18.02
C GLY A 375 -11.14 16.69 18.48
N ALA A 376 -10.83 15.53 17.92
CA ALA A 376 -11.24 14.26 18.52
C ALA A 376 -10.25 13.81 19.60
N MET A 377 -10.53 14.16 20.85
CA MET A 377 -9.84 13.58 22.01
C MET A 377 -10.51 12.28 22.43
N PHE A 378 -9.76 11.34 23.03
CA PHE A 378 -10.32 10.11 23.60
C PHE A 378 -11.38 10.41 24.69
N GLU A 379 -11.36 11.59 25.28
CA GLU A 379 -12.27 12.04 26.33
C GLU A 379 -13.51 12.79 25.82
N ASP A 380 -13.59 13.12 24.52
CA ASP A 380 -14.70 13.84 23.94
C ASP A 380 -15.69 12.89 23.23
N GLY A 381 -16.90 12.80 23.76
CA GLY A 381 -18.08 12.38 23.02
C GLY A 381 -18.13 10.98 22.40
N ASN A 382 -17.78 9.90 23.09
CA ASN A 382 -17.82 8.52 22.59
C ASN A 382 -16.81 8.19 21.45
N PHE A 383 -15.74 8.96 21.33
CA PHE A 383 -14.78 8.79 20.23
C PHE A 383 -13.85 7.59 20.37
N GLY A 384 -13.52 7.17 21.60
CA GLY A 384 -12.58 6.07 21.77
C GLY A 384 -12.31 5.68 23.22
N TYR A 385 -11.20 4.96 23.40
CA TYR A 385 -10.70 4.46 24.68
C TYR A 385 -9.21 4.71 24.74
N GLY A 386 -8.75 5.57 25.65
CA GLY A 386 -7.36 6.00 25.73
C GLY A 386 -6.77 5.81 27.11
N TYR A 387 -5.55 5.27 27.18
CA TYR A 387 -4.73 5.16 28.37
C TYR A 387 -3.96 6.46 28.58
N TYR A 388 -4.23 7.14 29.69
CA TYR A 388 -3.78 8.50 29.95
C TYR A 388 -2.46 8.54 30.76
N THR A 389 -1.54 9.41 30.35
CA THR A 389 -0.24 9.59 31.02
C THR A 389 -0.36 10.05 32.47
N GLY A 390 -1.26 11.03 32.73
CA GLY A 390 -1.25 11.84 33.96
C GLY A 390 -1.67 11.08 35.22
N ASN A 391 -2.58 10.12 35.11
CA ASN A 391 -3.10 9.36 36.27
C ASN A 391 -3.17 7.85 36.03
N GLY A 392 -2.80 7.36 34.85
CA GLY A 392 -2.87 5.94 34.50
C GLY A 392 -4.27 5.39 34.30
N ASN A 393 -5.29 6.23 34.18
CA ASN A 393 -6.67 5.82 33.96
C ASN A 393 -6.96 5.56 32.47
N ILE A 394 -8.00 4.78 32.18
CA ILE A 394 -8.61 4.73 30.86
C ILE A 394 -9.72 5.77 30.81
N TYR A 395 -9.65 6.63 29.80
CA TYR A 395 -10.68 7.60 29.46
C TYR A 395 -11.54 7.09 28.32
N TYR A 396 -12.85 7.33 28.41
CA TYR A 396 -13.84 6.88 27.41
C TYR A 396 -15.09 7.75 27.44
N GLY A 397 -15.77 7.83 26.30
CA GLY A 397 -17.07 8.50 26.22
C GLY A 397 -17.04 10.02 26.37
N SER A 398 -18.19 10.60 26.68
CA SER A 398 -18.37 12.05 26.83
C SER A 398 -18.00 12.52 28.24
N SER A 399 -17.50 13.76 28.34
CA SER A 399 -17.26 14.46 29.61
C SER A 399 -16.19 13.86 30.51
N ALA A 400 -15.07 13.44 29.92
CA ALA A 400 -13.92 12.94 30.66
C ALA A 400 -14.22 11.74 31.59
N ALA A 401 -15.20 10.90 31.23
CA ALA A 401 -15.48 9.67 31.96
C ALA A 401 -14.22 8.80 31.96
N ASN A 402 -13.83 8.33 33.13
CA ASN A 402 -12.61 7.52 33.26
C ASN A 402 -12.75 6.48 34.38
N VAL A 403 -11.86 5.50 34.35
CA VAL A 403 -11.75 4.45 35.36
C VAL A 403 -10.29 4.25 35.71
N ALA A 404 -10.00 4.02 37.00
CA ALA A 404 -8.67 3.65 37.46
C ALA A 404 -8.22 2.35 36.77
N TYR A 405 -6.98 2.34 36.24
CA TYR A 405 -6.58 1.22 35.42
C TYR A 405 -5.13 0.78 35.68
N GLY A 406 -4.15 1.61 35.39
CA GLY A 406 -2.75 1.23 35.46
C GLY A 406 -1.86 2.32 36.05
N SER A 407 -0.55 2.17 35.89
CA SER A 407 0.44 3.15 36.35
C SER A 407 0.50 4.36 35.42
N THR A 408 0.90 5.51 35.91
CA THR A 408 1.30 6.65 35.10
C THR A 408 2.47 6.30 34.17
N TRP A 409 2.54 6.96 33.01
CA TRP A 409 3.62 6.78 32.06
C TRP A 409 4.09 8.12 31.50
N ASP A 410 5.28 8.17 30.90
CA ASP A 410 5.89 9.41 30.46
C ASP A 410 6.72 9.23 29.18
N THR A 411 7.38 10.31 28.76
CA THR A 411 8.35 10.35 27.67
C THR A 411 9.41 9.24 27.82
N GLY A 412 9.61 8.48 26.75
CA GLY A 412 10.51 7.33 26.72
C GLY A 412 9.84 5.99 27.03
N ASP A 413 8.66 5.99 27.67
CA ASP A 413 7.93 4.74 27.88
C ASP A 413 7.35 4.21 26.55
N ASN A 414 7.46 2.89 26.34
CA ASN A 414 6.80 2.18 25.25
C ASN A 414 5.46 1.67 25.75
N ILE A 415 4.38 2.09 25.09
CA ILE A 415 3.03 1.64 25.39
C ILE A 415 2.59 0.67 24.30
N GLY A 416 2.52 -0.61 24.62
CA GLY A 416 1.86 -1.62 23.82
C GLY A 416 0.35 -1.56 24.05
N CYS A 417 -0.44 -1.61 22.98
CA CYS A 417 -1.90 -1.67 23.03
C CYS A 417 -2.38 -2.95 22.35
N ALA A 418 -2.96 -3.86 23.12
CA ALA A 418 -3.58 -5.09 22.62
C ALA A 418 -5.11 -4.93 22.64
N PHE A 419 -5.73 -4.94 21.48
CA PHE A 419 -7.17 -4.80 21.27
C PHE A 419 -7.78 -6.08 20.72
N ASP A 420 -8.68 -6.70 21.48
CA ASP A 420 -9.54 -7.80 21.04
C ASP A 420 -10.89 -7.20 20.64
N ALA A 421 -11.09 -7.03 19.34
CA ALA A 421 -12.28 -6.40 18.80
C ALA A 421 -13.52 -7.31 18.88
N ASP A 422 -13.31 -8.63 18.98
CA ASP A 422 -14.39 -9.61 19.12
C ASP A 422 -14.92 -9.68 20.55
N ALA A 423 -14.01 -9.63 21.54
CA ALA A 423 -14.37 -9.66 22.96
C ALA A 423 -14.63 -8.28 23.57
N GLY A 424 -14.30 -7.20 22.87
CA GLY A 424 -14.40 -5.83 23.39
C GLY A 424 -13.43 -5.55 24.54
N THR A 425 -12.20 -6.06 24.48
CA THR A 425 -11.21 -5.89 25.54
C THR A 425 -9.97 -5.14 25.07
N LEU A 426 -9.42 -4.33 25.97
CA LEU A 426 -8.15 -3.62 25.81
C LEU A 426 -7.19 -3.99 26.93
N VAL A 427 -5.95 -4.26 26.58
CA VAL A 427 -4.85 -4.41 27.52
C VAL A 427 -3.72 -3.49 27.09
N PHE A 428 -3.34 -2.58 27.97
CA PHE A 428 -2.15 -1.76 27.76
C PHE A 428 -0.95 -2.37 28.49
N TYR A 429 0.20 -2.26 27.86
CA TYR A 429 1.48 -2.73 28.37
C TYR A 429 2.42 -1.53 28.48
N LYS A 430 2.89 -1.23 29.67
CA LYS A 430 3.95 -0.25 29.90
C LYS A 430 5.30 -0.98 29.90
N ASN A 431 6.16 -0.70 28.95
CA ASN A 431 7.47 -1.33 28.81
C ASN A 431 7.41 -2.87 28.90
N GLY A 432 6.42 -3.46 28.21
CA GLY A 432 6.17 -4.90 28.17
C GLY A 432 5.41 -5.47 29.38
N VAL A 433 5.10 -4.66 30.39
CA VAL A 433 4.36 -5.10 31.60
C VAL A 433 2.89 -4.75 31.48
N SER A 434 2.01 -5.75 31.57
CA SER A 434 0.57 -5.55 31.53
C SER A 434 0.08 -4.65 32.65
N GLN A 435 -0.79 -3.71 32.31
CA GLN A 435 -1.42 -2.78 33.27
C GLN A 435 -2.82 -3.24 33.72
N GLY A 436 -3.29 -4.37 33.20
CA GLY A 436 -4.63 -4.91 33.47
C GLY A 436 -5.48 -5.01 32.20
N THR A 437 -6.71 -5.50 32.35
CA THR A 437 -7.67 -5.65 31.26
C THR A 437 -8.87 -4.73 31.45
N TYR A 438 -9.17 -3.93 30.44
CA TYR A 438 -10.42 -3.18 30.34
C TYR A 438 -11.39 -3.94 29.43
N SER A 439 -12.61 -4.27 29.91
CA SER A 439 -13.54 -5.19 29.23
C SER A 439 -14.87 -4.55 28.81
N SER A 440 -14.90 -3.22 28.62
CA SER A 440 -16.13 -2.50 28.30
C SER A 440 -16.04 -1.72 26.98
N VAL A 441 -15.23 -2.18 26.04
CA VAL A 441 -15.18 -1.61 24.69
C VAL A 441 -16.44 -2.04 23.92
N THR A 442 -17.14 -1.10 23.31
CA THR A 442 -18.33 -1.40 22.50
C THR A 442 -17.94 -2.16 21.24
N VAL A 443 -18.37 -3.41 21.11
CA VAL A 443 -18.08 -4.24 19.94
C VAL A 443 -18.89 -3.82 18.71
N GLY A 444 -18.44 -4.23 17.53
CA GLY A 444 -19.13 -4.01 16.25
C GLY A 444 -18.88 -2.67 15.58
N ASN A 445 -18.19 -1.74 16.24
CA ASN A 445 -17.71 -0.48 15.64
C ASN A 445 -16.39 -0.68 14.91
N ASN A 446 -16.05 0.24 14.01
CA ASN A 446 -14.75 0.30 13.39
C ASN A 446 -13.81 1.16 14.25
N TYR A 447 -12.72 0.59 14.72
CA TYR A 447 -11.73 1.29 15.53
C TYR A 447 -10.40 1.43 14.77
N LEU A 448 -9.75 2.57 14.98
CA LEU A 448 -8.39 2.86 14.52
C LEU A 448 -7.48 2.88 15.74
N PHE A 449 -6.25 2.43 15.64
CA PHE A 449 -5.22 2.76 16.62
C PHE A 449 -4.94 4.25 16.56
N GLY A 450 -4.70 4.87 17.71
CA GLY A 450 -4.47 6.29 17.77
C GLY A 450 -3.65 6.73 18.97
N VAL A 451 -3.04 7.89 18.81
CA VAL A 451 -2.35 8.65 19.87
C VAL A 451 -2.89 10.08 19.85
N CYS A 452 -2.97 10.68 21.01
CA CYS A 452 -3.56 12.00 21.17
C CYS A 452 -2.86 12.77 22.28
N GLU A 453 -2.91 14.10 22.21
CA GLU A 453 -2.62 14.99 23.31
C GLU A 453 -3.96 15.41 23.94
N GLY A 454 -4.04 15.45 25.26
CA GLY A 454 -5.26 15.67 26.04
C GLY A 454 -5.48 17.09 26.53
N GLN A 455 -4.74 18.10 26.06
CA GLN A 455 -4.87 19.50 26.52
C GLN A 455 -4.82 20.49 25.37
N ALA A 456 -5.75 21.41 25.33
CA ALA A 456 -6.02 22.31 24.22
C ALA A 456 -4.88 23.24 23.75
N ALA A 457 -3.79 23.37 24.49
CA ALA A 457 -2.64 24.22 24.13
C ALA A 457 -1.31 23.48 24.12
N ALA A 458 -1.33 22.14 24.16
CA ALA A 458 -0.14 21.32 24.27
C ALA A 458 0.07 20.46 23.03
N THR A 459 1.27 19.89 22.93
CA THR A 459 1.65 18.94 21.88
C THR A 459 2.34 17.75 22.49
N ALA A 460 2.16 16.58 21.86
CA ALA A 460 2.91 15.37 22.17
C ALA A 460 3.43 14.75 20.87
N THR A 461 4.66 14.26 20.90
CA THR A 461 5.28 13.59 19.76
C THR A 461 5.40 12.12 20.04
N PHE A 462 4.97 11.31 19.08
CA PHE A 462 4.97 9.86 19.17
C PHE A 462 5.70 9.23 18.00
N THR A 463 6.38 8.12 18.28
CA THR A 463 6.81 7.14 17.28
C THR A 463 5.94 5.90 17.42
N VAL A 464 5.29 5.47 16.32
CA VAL A 464 4.40 4.30 16.31
C VAL A 464 5.00 3.13 15.55
N ASN A 465 4.62 1.91 15.94
CA ASN A 465 4.97 0.68 15.27
C ASN A 465 3.71 -0.21 15.18
N PHE A 466 3.20 -0.42 13.97
CA PHE A 466 2.05 -1.30 13.71
C PHE A 466 2.49 -2.73 13.39
N GLY A 467 3.80 -3.05 13.46
CA GLY A 467 4.39 -4.34 13.17
C GLY A 467 5.15 -4.42 11.85
N GLN A 468 5.25 -3.33 11.08
CA GLN A 468 6.08 -3.26 9.86
C GLN A 468 7.59 -3.36 10.15
N ARG A 469 7.97 -3.30 11.40
CA ARG A 469 9.28 -3.61 11.97
C ARG A 469 9.11 -4.41 13.26
N PRO A 470 10.16 -5.08 13.80
CA PRO A 470 10.05 -5.79 15.06
C PRO A 470 9.45 -4.94 16.17
N PHE A 471 8.54 -5.50 16.94
CA PHE A 471 8.06 -4.89 18.17
C PHE A 471 9.18 -4.89 19.22
N ALA A 472 9.17 -3.90 20.09
CA ALA A 472 10.12 -3.85 21.22
C ALA A 472 9.79 -4.95 22.25
N TYR A 473 8.52 -5.31 22.37
CA TYR A 473 8.03 -6.36 23.27
C TYR A 473 7.18 -7.38 22.51
N THR A 474 7.24 -8.63 22.95
CA THR A 474 6.44 -9.70 22.35
C THR A 474 4.95 -9.44 22.57
N PRO A 475 4.13 -9.40 21.52
CA PRO A 475 2.69 -9.28 21.66
C PRO A 475 2.08 -10.43 22.47
N PRO A 476 0.95 -10.23 23.16
CA PRO A 476 0.24 -11.32 23.83
C PRO A 476 -0.16 -12.42 22.85
N THR A 477 -0.25 -13.66 23.33
CA THR A 477 -0.61 -14.81 22.52
C THR A 477 -1.94 -14.59 21.78
N GLY A 478 -1.92 -14.79 20.47
CA GLY A 478 -3.08 -14.63 19.58
C GLY A 478 -3.27 -13.21 19.02
N PHE A 479 -2.56 -12.22 19.54
CA PHE A 479 -2.54 -10.87 18.96
C PHE A 479 -1.53 -10.78 17.81
N ARG A 480 -1.86 -9.96 16.82
CA ARG A 480 -1.10 -9.82 15.57
C ARG A 480 -0.88 -8.35 15.23
N SER A 481 0.12 -8.10 14.41
CA SER A 481 0.29 -6.79 13.76
C SER A 481 -0.88 -6.47 12.84
N LEU A 482 -1.29 -5.21 12.82
CA LEU A 482 -2.35 -4.74 11.92
C LEU A 482 -1.76 -4.58 10.52
N CYS A 483 -2.06 -5.52 9.64
CA CYS A 483 -1.73 -5.46 8.21
C CYS A 483 -2.73 -6.26 7.39
N THR A 484 -2.76 -6.02 6.07
CA THR A 484 -3.73 -6.66 5.18
C THR A 484 -3.65 -8.18 5.16
N THR A 485 -2.48 -8.75 5.34
CA THR A 485 -2.28 -10.21 5.37
C THR A 485 -2.86 -10.87 6.62
N ASN A 486 -2.91 -10.14 7.73
CA ASN A 486 -3.44 -10.63 9.00
C ASN A 486 -4.94 -10.39 9.17
N LEU A 487 -5.57 -9.64 8.25
CA LEU A 487 -7.01 -9.42 8.31
C LEU A 487 -7.77 -10.75 8.26
N PRO A 488 -8.89 -10.87 8.99
CA PRO A 488 -9.73 -12.07 8.93
C PRO A 488 -10.11 -12.39 7.48
N ALA A 489 -10.14 -13.67 7.15
CA ALA A 489 -10.65 -14.10 5.86
C ALA A 489 -12.09 -13.59 5.70
N THR A 490 -12.44 -13.13 4.50
CA THR A 490 -13.81 -12.75 4.18
C THR A 490 -14.72 -13.96 4.34
N ALA A 491 -15.92 -13.76 4.85
CA ALA A 491 -16.91 -14.85 4.99
C ALA A 491 -17.34 -15.42 3.63
N ILE A 492 -17.21 -14.62 2.58
CA ILE A 492 -17.48 -14.98 1.19
C ILE A 492 -16.23 -14.60 0.38
N GLY A 493 -15.68 -15.55 -0.37
CA GLY A 493 -14.49 -15.28 -1.18
C GLY A 493 -13.80 -16.52 -1.70
N PHE A 494 -12.79 -16.28 -2.54
CA PHE A 494 -12.04 -17.33 -3.19
C PHE A 494 -11.37 -18.30 -2.19
N GLY A 495 -11.43 -19.60 -2.48
CA GLY A 495 -10.88 -20.66 -1.62
C GLY A 495 -11.69 -20.96 -0.37
N LEU A 496 -12.81 -20.27 -0.15
CA LEU A 496 -13.75 -20.53 0.91
C LEU A 496 -14.89 -21.44 0.42
N THR A 497 -15.55 -22.12 1.35
CA THR A 497 -16.77 -22.90 1.06
C THR A 497 -17.93 -22.02 0.63
N ASN A 498 -17.91 -20.72 0.98
CA ASN A 498 -18.91 -19.74 0.64
C ASN A 498 -18.36 -18.77 -0.42
N GLN A 499 -18.88 -18.84 -1.64
CA GLN A 499 -18.54 -17.96 -2.75
C GLN A 499 -19.67 -16.96 -3.00
N ALA A 500 -19.38 -15.87 -3.72
CA ALA A 500 -20.41 -14.89 -4.05
C ALA A 500 -21.55 -15.51 -4.89
N ASP A 501 -21.24 -16.46 -5.75
CA ASP A 501 -22.18 -17.20 -6.60
C ASP A 501 -23.03 -18.22 -5.82
N ASP A 502 -22.67 -18.56 -4.56
CA ASP A 502 -23.52 -19.30 -3.63
C ASP A 502 -24.67 -18.45 -3.06
N TYR A 503 -24.61 -17.11 -3.20
CA TYR A 503 -25.57 -16.16 -2.64
C TYR A 503 -26.20 -15.21 -3.66
N PHE A 504 -25.51 -14.98 -4.78
CA PHE A 504 -25.98 -14.13 -5.87
C PHE A 504 -25.47 -14.67 -7.19
N ASN A 505 -26.39 -14.86 -8.17
CA ASN A 505 -26.04 -15.27 -9.51
C ASN A 505 -26.92 -14.54 -10.54
N ALA A 506 -26.36 -14.25 -11.70
CA ALA A 506 -27.07 -13.65 -12.84
C ALA A 506 -27.02 -14.63 -14.02
N LEU A 507 -28.15 -15.16 -14.42
CA LEU A 507 -28.26 -16.11 -15.52
C LEU A 507 -28.99 -15.47 -16.71
N LEU A 508 -28.47 -15.75 -17.90
CA LEU A 508 -29.17 -15.45 -19.14
C LEU A 508 -30.06 -16.64 -19.53
N TYR A 509 -31.31 -16.39 -19.85
CA TYR A 509 -32.22 -17.39 -20.35
C TYR A 509 -33.02 -16.89 -21.53
N ASN A 510 -33.40 -17.77 -22.41
CA ASN A 510 -34.34 -17.44 -23.52
C ASN A 510 -35.76 -17.57 -22.97
N GLY A 511 -36.49 -16.44 -22.95
CA GLY A 511 -37.88 -16.44 -22.55
C GLY A 511 -38.74 -17.26 -23.52
N SER A 512 -39.69 -18.03 -22.98
CA SER A 512 -40.75 -18.69 -23.75
C SER A 512 -42.11 -18.17 -23.27
N ALA A 513 -43.14 -18.37 -24.05
CA ALA A 513 -44.50 -18.03 -23.67
C ALA A 513 -45.12 -18.98 -22.62
N THR A 514 -44.35 -19.95 -22.15
CA THR A 514 -44.78 -20.98 -21.19
C THR A 514 -43.87 -20.98 -19.97
N SER A 515 -44.30 -21.64 -18.87
CA SER A 515 -43.50 -21.84 -17.67
C SER A 515 -42.17 -22.54 -18.00
N GLN A 516 -41.09 -22.03 -17.49
CA GLN A 516 -39.74 -22.60 -17.64
C GLN A 516 -39.08 -22.81 -16.30
N ASN A 517 -38.34 -23.91 -16.15
CA ASN A 517 -37.42 -24.11 -15.06
C ASN A 517 -36.08 -23.45 -15.41
N ILE A 518 -35.66 -22.46 -14.64
CA ILE A 518 -34.33 -21.86 -14.75
C ILE A 518 -33.42 -22.65 -13.81
N THR A 519 -32.47 -23.37 -14.41
CA THR A 519 -31.47 -24.17 -13.68
C THR A 519 -30.12 -23.47 -13.69
N GLY A 520 -29.19 -23.89 -12.81
CA GLY A 520 -27.83 -23.33 -12.76
C GLY A 520 -27.69 -22.12 -11.86
N VAL A 521 -28.70 -21.77 -11.07
CA VAL A 521 -28.60 -20.68 -10.08
C VAL A 521 -27.58 -20.97 -9.00
N GLY A 522 -27.41 -22.25 -8.62
CA GLY A 522 -26.39 -22.70 -7.64
C GLY A 522 -26.87 -22.72 -6.19
N PHE A 523 -27.97 -22.04 -5.87
CA PHE A 523 -28.54 -21.95 -4.49
C PHE A 523 -30.07 -21.78 -4.55
N PRO A 524 -30.81 -22.04 -3.47
CA PRO A 524 -32.24 -21.73 -3.37
C PRO A 524 -32.41 -20.21 -3.23
N PRO A 525 -32.87 -19.48 -4.26
CA PRO A 525 -32.97 -18.05 -4.17
C PRO A 525 -34.18 -17.60 -3.34
N THR A 526 -33.98 -16.56 -2.52
CA THR A 526 -35.03 -15.93 -1.74
C THR A 526 -35.62 -14.69 -2.44
N TRP A 527 -34.95 -14.20 -3.48
CA TRP A 527 -35.42 -13.06 -4.29
C TRP A 527 -35.06 -13.29 -5.76
N TYR A 528 -36.01 -12.94 -6.64
CA TYR A 528 -35.83 -12.99 -8.09
C TYR A 528 -36.19 -11.66 -8.72
N GLY A 529 -35.35 -11.17 -9.61
CA GLY A 529 -35.65 -10.06 -10.50
C GLY A 529 -35.45 -10.51 -11.93
N SER A 530 -36.44 -10.33 -12.80
CA SER A 530 -36.27 -10.51 -14.24
C SER A 530 -36.41 -9.19 -14.97
N LYS A 531 -35.58 -8.96 -15.99
CA LYS A 531 -35.70 -7.82 -16.90
C LYS A 531 -36.02 -8.36 -18.29
N GLN A 532 -37.23 -8.06 -18.76
CA GLN A 532 -37.67 -8.38 -20.12
C GLN A 532 -37.89 -7.08 -20.87
N GLY A 533 -37.01 -6.76 -21.82
CA GLY A 533 -37.14 -5.53 -22.59
C GLY A 533 -37.24 -4.28 -21.69
N LEU A 534 -38.23 -3.45 -21.89
CA LEU A 534 -38.49 -2.23 -21.11
C LEU A 534 -39.54 -2.43 -19.98
N THR A 535 -40.03 -3.65 -19.75
CA THR A 535 -41.02 -3.95 -18.71
C THR A 535 -40.46 -4.90 -17.67
N GLN A 536 -40.44 -4.45 -16.38
CA GLN A 536 -40.14 -5.31 -15.24
C GLN A 536 -41.39 -6.10 -14.85
N ARG A 537 -41.28 -7.41 -14.71
CA ARG A 537 -42.26 -8.23 -14.00
C ARG A 537 -41.58 -8.95 -12.85
N ALA A 538 -42.16 -8.83 -11.67
CA ALA A 538 -41.79 -9.66 -10.52
C ALA A 538 -42.36 -11.07 -10.75
N ILE A 539 -41.53 -12.09 -10.55
CA ILE A 539 -41.96 -13.48 -10.54
C ILE A 539 -42.08 -13.90 -9.08
N ASN A 540 -43.31 -14.17 -8.62
CA ASN A 540 -43.53 -14.84 -7.35
C ASN A 540 -43.42 -16.34 -7.60
N LEU A 541 -42.53 -17.02 -6.89
CA LEU A 541 -42.49 -18.47 -6.77
C LEU A 541 -43.16 -18.92 -5.49
#